data_f11ac3c4e1ace809598562ab5cb2fe39
#
_entry.id   f11ac3c4e1ace809598562ab5cb2fe39
#
_cell.length_a   1.000
_cell.length_b   1.000
_cell.length_c   1.000
_cell.angle_alpha   90.00
_cell.angle_beta   90.00
_cell.angle_gamma   90.00
#
_symmetry.space_group_name_H-M   'P 1'
#
loop_
_entity.id
_entity.type
_entity.pdbx_description
1 polymer ?
#
loop_
_entity_poly.entity_id
_entity_poly.type
_entity_poly.pdbx_seq_one_letter_code
_entity_poly.pdbx_strand_id
1 'polypeptide(L)'
;MKSQVDVLTLSATPIPRTLHMSMVGIRDMSVLETPPEERMPVQTHVVEYADAVVRDAILRELSRGGQVYFLYNRVHSIEQFYARLRALVPEARIGVAHGQMKEHGLEDVMMDFYAGSYDVLLCTTIIESGLDVPTANTLIVFDADRFGLSQLYQLRGRVGRSNRQAYAYFTVRPDKMLSETAEQRLNAIREFTEFGAGFRIAMRDLETRVDLKVDAYLPGDYVRDEKQRMEMYKRIAALSTDADREDITDELVDRFGDTPAVVDALLDIAQLRALANRLGVSQVLYRTGTLTMRLDSRCAPDLGIFLQALSQTDGRLSLSAKGPTALLLRDASLAERDMLREGVKVLKKLCGQVDALREAQSSKA
;
A
#
# COMPACT_ATOMS: atom_id res chain seq x y z
N MET A 1 22.06 17.68 -18.26
CA MET A 1 22.70 18.06 -16.98
C MET A 1 22.70 16.96 -15.89
N LYS A 2 21.92 15.87 -16.01
CA LYS A 2 21.89 14.78 -14.98
C LYS A 2 22.85 13.62 -15.21
N SER A 3 23.62 13.60 -16.28
CA SER A 3 24.51 12.48 -16.65
C SER A 3 25.93 12.56 -16.05
N GLN A 4 26.23 13.58 -15.26
CA GLN A 4 27.57 13.79 -14.66
C GLN A 4 27.50 14.04 -13.13
N VAL A 5 26.39 13.77 -12.49
CA VAL A 5 26.24 14.00 -11.05
C VAL A 5 25.59 12.75 -10.41
N ASP A 6 26.22 12.25 -9.35
CA ASP A 6 25.64 11.21 -8.52
C ASP A 6 24.39 11.75 -7.81
N VAL A 7 23.28 11.03 -7.90
CA VAL A 7 21.99 11.45 -7.32
C VAL A 7 21.51 10.42 -6.29
N LEU A 8 21.55 10.81 -5.02
CA LEU A 8 20.92 10.06 -3.93
C LEU A 8 19.50 10.58 -3.68
N THR A 9 18.53 9.68 -3.69
CA THR A 9 17.15 10.00 -3.36
C THR A 9 16.76 9.23 -2.11
N LEU A 10 16.29 9.93 -1.07
CA LEU A 10 15.80 9.35 0.16
C LEU A 10 14.26 9.46 0.19
N SER A 11 13.58 8.41 0.59
CA SER A 11 12.13 8.41 0.76
C SER A 11 11.73 7.55 1.96
N ALA A 12 10.82 8.05 2.78
CA ALA A 12 10.27 7.29 3.91
C ALA A 12 9.32 6.17 3.44
N THR A 13 8.65 6.40 2.30
CA THR A 13 7.89 5.38 1.55
C THR A 13 8.38 5.42 0.11
N PRO A 14 8.84 4.30 -0.46
CA PRO A 14 9.22 4.30 -1.86
C PRO A 14 8.03 4.76 -2.68
N ILE A 15 8.23 5.86 -3.42
CA ILE A 15 7.22 6.30 -4.38
C ILE A 15 7.10 5.19 -5.42
N PRO A 16 5.89 4.74 -5.80
CA PRO A 16 5.68 3.65 -6.75
C PRO A 16 6.57 3.74 -7.99
N ARG A 17 6.76 4.95 -8.52
CA ARG A 17 7.62 5.21 -9.68
C ARG A 17 9.11 4.94 -9.38
N THR A 18 9.60 5.38 -8.21
CA THR A 18 11.02 5.19 -7.82
C THR A 18 11.29 3.72 -7.54
N LEU A 19 10.36 3.02 -6.90
CA LEU A 19 10.44 1.59 -6.64
C LEU A 19 10.41 0.81 -7.96
N HIS A 20 9.54 1.15 -8.89
CA HIS A 20 9.49 0.52 -10.21
C HIS A 20 10.80 0.71 -10.98
N MET A 21 11.40 1.92 -10.96
CA MET A 21 12.70 2.17 -11.61
C MET A 21 13.85 1.37 -11.00
N SER A 22 13.77 1.05 -9.71
CA SER A 22 14.74 0.19 -9.03
C SER A 22 14.55 -1.29 -9.39
N MET A 23 13.30 -1.75 -9.43
CA MET A 23 12.97 -3.14 -9.81
C MET A 23 13.37 -3.48 -11.27
N VAL A 24 13.37 -2.48 -12.16
CA VAL A 24 13.80 -2.63 -13.58
C VAL A 24 15.32 -2.42 -13.72
N GLY A 25 16.08 -2.31 -12.62
CA GLY A 25 17.54 -2.17 -12.66
C GLY A 25 18.06 -0.81 -13.14
N ILE A 26 17.19 0.22 -13.26
CA ILE A 26 17.59 1.57 -13.69
C ILE A 26 18.27 2.34 -12.55
N ARG A 27 18.04 1.95 -11.28
CA ARG A 27 18.65 2.55 -10.08
C ARG A 27 18.88 1.49 -9.02
N ASP A 28 20.01 1.57 -8.36
CA ASP A 28 20.26 0.81 -7.14
C ASP A 28 19.42 1.32 -5.99
N MET A 29 18.99 0.41 -5.11
CA MET A 29 18.17 0.74 -3.96
C MET A 29 18.66 -0.02 -2.73
N SER A 30 18.81 0.72 -1.63
CA SER A 30 19.06 0.15 -0.31
C SER A 30 17.87 0.41 0.60
N VAL A 31 17.47 -0.60 1.37
CA VAL A 31 16.38 -0.50 2.36
C VAL A 31 17.01 -0.37 3.74
N LEU A 32 16.61 0.68 4.48
CA LEU A 32 17.02 0.86 5.87
C LEU A 32 16.00 0.14 6.76
N GLU A 33 16.37 -1.02 7.29
CA GLU A 33 15.50 -1.86 8.12
C GLU A 33 15.75 -1.69 9.62
N THR A 34 16.96 -1.23 10.00
CA THR A 34 17.35 -1.07 11.40
C THR A 34 16.93 0.31 11.93
N PRO A 35 16.04 0.36 12.93
CA PRO A 35 15.68 1.63 13.57
C PRO A 35 16.82 2.14 14.45
N PRO A 36 16.83 3.44 14.81
CA PRO A 36 17.65 3.94 15.90
C PRO A 36 17.35 3.19 17.22
N GLU A 37 18.38 2.93 18.03
CA GLU A 37 18.31 2.05 19.23
C GLU A 37 17.22 2.43 20.25
N GLU A 38 16.84 3.72 20.34
CA GLU A 38 15.88 4.21 21.34
C GLU A 38 14.44 4.33 20.80
N ARG A 39 14.18 3.95 19.56
CA ARG A 39 12.87 4.18 18.94
C ARG A 39 11.90 3.04 19.21
N MET A 40 10.74 3.37 19.81
CA MET A 40 9.67 2.41 20.06
C MET A 40 8.69 2.32 18.87
N PRO A 41 8.15 1.14 18.55
CA PRO A 41 7.08 1.01 17.55
C PRO A 41 5.84 1.81 17.94
N VAL A 42 5.21 2.47 16.97
CA VAL A 42 3.98 3.22 17.19
C VAL A 42 2.82 2.25 17.39
N GLN A 43 2.16 2.30 18.55
CA GLN A 43 0.94 1.53 18.79
C GLN A 43 -0.20 2.07 17.92
N THR A 44 -0.69 1.23 17.03
CA THR A 44 -1.65 1.60 16.01
C THR A 44 -3.03 1.01 16.33
N HIS A 45 -4.02 1.89 16.47
CA HIS A 45 -5.41 1.53 16.73
C HIS A 45 -6.30 1.94 15.56
N VAL A 46 -7.14 1.03 15.10
CA VAL A 46 -8.23 1.30 14.15
C VAL A 46 -9.53 1.15 14.92
N VAL A 47 -10.25 2.24 15.10
CA VAL A 47 -11.42 2.30 15.98
C VAL A 47 -12.54 3.14 15.36
N GLU A 48 -13.77 2.91 15.80
CA GLU A 48 -14.87 3.82 15.49
C GLU A 48 -14.66 5.16 16.21
N TYR A 49 -14.99 6.25 15.50
CA TYR A 49 -14.94 7.58 16.09
C TYR A 49 -15.94 7.72 17.22
N ALA A 50 -15.45 7.99 18.41
CA ALA A 50 -16.23 8.33 19.57
C ALA A 50 -15.57 9.49 20.33
N ASP A 51 -16.36 10.46 20.77
CA ASP A 51 -15.85 11.64 21.51
C ASP A 51 -15.09 11.20 22.77
N ALA A 52 -15.53 10.13 23.46
CA ALA A 52 -14.83 9.57 24.63
C ALA A 52 -13.43 9.08 24.29
N VAL A 53 -13.28 8.32 23.18
CA VAL A 53 -11.97 7.80 22.73
C VAL A 53 -11.01 8.93 22.38
N VAL A 54 -11.51 9.97 21.68
CA VAL A 54 -10.73 11.15 21.30
C VAL A 54 -10.27 11.91 22.56
N ARG A 55 -11.20 12.17 23.48
CA ARG A 55 -10.89 12.85 24.74
C ARG A 55 -9.84 12.10 25.54
N ASP A 56 -10.03 10.80 25.73
CA ASP A 56 -9.10 9.97 26.50
C ASP A 56 -7.70 9.92 25.86
N ALA A 57 -7.62 9.83 24.52
CA ALA A 57 -6.35 9.84 23.80
C ALA A 57 -5.60 11.19 23.99
N ILE A 58 -6.31 12.31 23.88
CA ILE A 58 -5.74 13.65 24.08
C ILE A 58 -5.28 13.82 25.53
N LEU A 59 -6.15 13.56 26.51
CA LEU A 59 -5.83 13.75 27.93
C LEU A 59 -4.67 12.87 28.39
N ARG A 60 -4.58 11.63 27.89
CA ARG A 60 -3.44 10.74 28.13
C ARG A 60 -2.14 11.36 27.65
N GLU A 61 -2.14 11.96 26.46
CA GLU A 61 -0.94 12.61 25.93
C GLU A 61 -0.55 13.85 26.74
N LEU A 62 -1.51 14.69 27.06
CA LEU A 62 -1.31 15.90 27.88
C LEU A 62 -0.77 15.55 29.27
N SER A 63 -1.28 14.48 29.90
CA SER A 63 -0.86 14.06 31.25
C SER A 63 0.61 13.68 31.34
N ARG A 64 1.21 13.28 30.22
CA ARG A 64 2.64 12.95 30.13
C ARG A 64 3.49 14.06 29.48
N GLY A 65 2.89 15.26 29.29
CA GLY A 65 3.57 16.45 28.74
C GLY A 65 3.91 16.30 27.25
N GLY A 66 3.15 15.52 26.50
CA GLY A 66 3.28 15.38 25.06
C GLY A 66 2.24 16.21 24.31
N GLN A 67 2.33 16.16 22.98
CA GLN A 67 1.45 16.88 22.07
C GLN A 67 0.75 15.93 21.11
N VAL A 68 -0.37 16.41 20.52
CA VAL A 68 -1.24 15.59 19.66
C VAL A 68 -1.36 16.22 18.28
N TYR A 69 -1.14 15.44 17.23
CA TYR A 69 -1.62 15.75 15.89
C TYR A 69 -3.04 15.23 15.72
N PHE A 70 -3.96 16.12 15.38
CA PHE A 70 -5.34 15.77 15.01
C PHE A 70 -5.57 16.08 13.54
N LEU A 71 -5.61 15.03 12.70
CA LEU A 71 -5.82 15.18 11.27
C LEU A 71 -7.31 15.18 10.93
N TYR A 72 -7.78 16.31 10.39
CA TYR A 72 -9.13 16.51 9.90
C TYR A 72 -9.10 17.07 8.49
N ASN A 73 -9.19 16.20 7.47
CA ASN A 73 -8.96 16.60 6.08
C ASN A 73 -10.19 17.20 5.38
N ARG A 74 -10.81 18.23 6.00
CA ARG A 74 -11.96 18.98 5.46
C ARG A 74 -11.87 20.45 5.83
N VAL A 75 -11.23 21.23 4.97
CA VAL A 75 -10.99 22.66 5.22
C VAL A 75 -12.28 23.44 5.51
N HIS A 76 -13.36 23.22 4.71
CA HIS A 76 -14.62 23.98 4.87
C HIS A 76 -15.33 23.80 6.22
N SER A 77 -15.06 22.73 6.94
CA SER A 77 -15.70 22.45 8.24
C SER A 77 -14.72 22.36 9.40
N ILE A 78 -13.46 22.73 9.19
CA ILE A 78 -12.42 22.64 10.22
C ILE A 78 -12.71 23.55 11.41
N GLU A 79 -13.25 24.73 11.18
CA GLU A 79 -13.64 25.68 12.24
C GLU A 79 -14.80 25.16 13.10
N GLN A 80 -15.79 24.52 12.48
CA GLN A 80 -16.88 23.87 13.22
C GLN A 80 -16.36 22.72 14.06
N PHE A 81 -15.44 21.93 13.48
CA PHE A 81 -14.82 20.81 14.18
C PHE A 81 -13.92 21.31 15.32
N TYR A 82 -13.18 22.39 15.12
CA TYR A 82 -12.41 23.08 16.17
C TYR A 82 -13.28 23.46 17.37
N ALA A 83 -14.43 24.10 17.12
CA ALA A 83 -15.35 24.50 18.19
C ALA A 83 -15.85 23.27 18.99
N ARG A 84 -16.17 22.16 18.28
CA ARG A 84 -16.56 20.89 18.90
C ARG A 84 -15.40 20.29 19.73
N LEU A 85 -14.19 20.25 19.17
CA LEU A 85 -13.03 19.68 19.84
C LEU A 85 -12.65 20.49 21.09
N ARG A 86 -12.74 21.82 21.02
CA ARG A 86 -12.51 22.72 22.15
C ARG A 86 -13.54 22.50 23.27
N ALA A 87 -14.81 22.25 22.91
CA ALA A 87 -15.84 21.93 23.91
C ALA A 87 -15.61 20.55 24.53
N LEU A 88 -15.09 19.59 23.75
CA LEU A 88 -14.80 18.23 24.20
C LEU A 88 -13.59 18.17 25.17
N VAL A 89 -12.55 18.94 24.88
CA VAL A 89 -11.29 18.98 25.66
C VAL A 89 -10.93 20.44 26.00
N PRO A 90 -11.66 21.08 26.92
CA PRO A 90 -11.41 22.47 27.28
C PRO A 90 -10.06 22.70 27.97
N GLU A 91 -9.44 21.64 28.47
CA GLU A 91 -8.12 21.65 29.11
C GLU A 91 -6.98 21.83 28.08
N ALA A 92 -7.22 21.53 26.80
CA ALA A 92 -6.19 21.55 25.76
C ALA A 92 -6.16 22.90 25.02
N ARG A 93 -4.95 23.40 24.77
CA ARG A 93 -4.71 24.53 23.88
C ARG A 93 -4.63 24.00 22.45
N ILE A 94 -5.58 24.40 21.58
CA ILE A 94 -5.71 23.84 20.24
C ILE A 94 -5.31 24.89 19.20
N GLY A 95 -4.31 24.59 18.39
CA GLY A 95 -3.95 25.34 17.18
C GLY A 95 -4.64 24.75 15.94
N VAL A 96 -4.98 25.58 14.96
CA VAL A 96 -5.58 25.16 13.68
C VAL A 96 -4.65 25.48 12.53
N ALA A 97 -4.37 24.49 11.65
CA ALA A 97 -3.50 24.67 10.51
C ALA A 97 -4.04 23.95 9.26
N HIS A 98 -4.20 24.68 8.15
CA HIS A 98 -4.67 24.09 6.88
C HIS A 98 -4.11 24.82 5.65
N GLY A 99 -4.08 24.13 4.51
CA GLY A 99 -3.43 24.61 3.29
C GLY A 99 -4.04 25.83 2.61
N GLN A 100 -5.19 26.38 3.09
CA GLN A 100 -5.77 27.63 2.60
C GLN A 100 -5.35 28.84 3.44
N MET A 101 -4.60 28.64 4.53
CA MET A 101 -4.01 29.73 5.30
C MET A 101 -2.92 30.42 4.49
N LYS A 102 -2.69 31.73 4.78
CA LYS A 102 -1.53 32.43 4.25
C LYS A 102 -0.26 31.79 4.82
N GLU A 103 0.80 31.73 4.01
CA GLU A 103 2.07 31.06 4.33
C GLU A 103 2.60 31.47 5.71
N HIS A 104 2.74 32.76 5.98
CA HIS A 104 3.19 33.27 7.30
C HIS A 104 2.29 32.82 8.47
N GLY A 105 0.96 32.84 8.31
CA GLY A 105 0.07 32.38 9.38
C GLY A 105 0.15 30.87 9.63
N LEU A 106 0.45 30.10 8.60
CA LEU A 106 0.70 28.67 8.72
C LEU A 106 2.02 28.41 9.46
N GLU A 107 3.09 29.13 9.07
CA GLU A 107 4.40 29.06 9.72
C GLU A 107 4.32 29.42 11.20
N ASP A 108 3.63 30.52 11.53
CA ASP A 108 3.43 30.96 12.92
C ASP A 108 2.78 29.87 13.79
N VAL A 109 1.67 29.28 13.31
CA VAL A 109 0.97 28.21 14.05
C VAL A 109 1.85 26.98 14.21
N MET A 110 2.62 26.62 13.18
CA MET A 110 3.53 25.46 13.23
C MET A 110 4.70 25.70 14.20
N MET A 111 5.25 26.91 14.23
CA MET A 111 6.31 27.30 15.17
C MET A 111 5.78 27.34 16.61
N ASP A 112 4.59 27.88 16.83
CA ASP A 112 3.92 27.88 18.13
C ASP A 112 3.64 26.46 18.63
N PHE A 113 3.24 25.55 17.73
CA PHE A 113 3.08 24.14 18.09
C PHE A 113 4.42 23.50 18.46
N TYR A 114 5.48 23.74 17.68
CA TYR A 114 6.82 23.28 17.98
C TYR A 114 7.33 23.80 19.33
N ALA A 115 7.05 25.07 19.63
CA ALA A 115 7.44 25.71 20.91
C ALA A 115 6.57 25.24 22.10
N GLY A 116 5.56 24.39 21.89
CA GLY A 116 4.67 23.90 22.96
C GLY A 116 3.58 24.90 23.38
N SER A 117 3.32 25.95 22.58
CA SER A 117 2.22 26.90 22.84
C SER A 117 0.86 26.23 22.66
N TYR A 118 0.78 25.22 21.81
CA TYR A 118 -0.41 24.38 21.58
C TYR A 118 -0.16 22.93 22.01
N ASP A 119 -1.15 22.31 22.62
CA ASP A 119 -1.14 20.90 23.04
C ASP A 119 -1.67 19.99 21.94
N VAL A 120 -2.59 20.49 21.12
CA VAL A 120 -3.20 19.81 19.98
C VAL A 120 -3.08 20.67 18.73
N LEU A 121 -2.58 20.09 17.64
CA LEU A 121 -2.63 20.70 16.32
C LEU A 121 -3.73 20.03 15.49
N LEU A 122 -4.85 20.74 15.31
CA LEU A 122 -5.92 20.35 14.39
C LEU A 122 -5.53 20.80 12.99
N CYS A 123 -5.27 19.84 12.08
CA CYS A 123 -4.73 20.17 10.77
C CYS A 123 -5.26 19.28 9.64
N THR A 124 -5.06 19.75 8.42
CA THR A 124 -5.20 18.93 7.21
C THR A 124 -3.91 18.14 6.93
N THR A 125 -3.76 17.55 5.74
CA THR A 125 -2.57 16.74 5.34
C THR A 125 -1.26 17.56 5.27
N ILE A 126 -1.25 18.83 5.65
CA ILE A 126 -0.04 19.67 5.66
C ILE A 126 1.10 19.12 6.53
N ILE A 127 0.80 18.28 7.52
CA ILE A 127 1.83 17.63 8.36
C ILE A 127 2.69 16.64 7.56
N GLU A 128 2.31 16.28 6.34
CA GLU A 128 3.16 15.48 5.45
C GLU A 128 4.44 16.22 5.03
N SER A 129 4.48 17.55 5.15
CA SER A 129 5.59 18.39 4.68
C SER A 129 6.77 18.59 5.63
N GLY A 130 6.89 17.80 6.74
CA GLY A 130 8.23 17.54 7.24
C GLY A 130 8.70 18.23 8.52
N LEU A 131 7.89 18.97 9.28
CA LEU A 131 8.34 19.46 10.58
C LEU A 131 8.49 18.30 11.57
N ASP A 132 9.67 18.19 12.18
CA ASP A 132 9.95 17.19 13.21
C ASP A 132 9.61 17.76 14.59
N VAL A 133 8.53 17.29 15.21
CA VAL A 133 8.11 17.69 16.57
C VAL A 133 8.27 16.50 17.53
N PRO A 134 9.38 16.42 18.27
CA PRO A 134 9.69 15.26 19.12
C PRO A 134 8.69 15.01 20.24
N THR A 135 7.97 16.06 20.66
CA THR A 135 6.94 16.02 21.71
C THR A 135 5.58 15.51 21.22
N ALA A 136 5.37 15.48 19.89
CA ALA A 136 4.13 14.97 19.29
C ALA A 136 4.16 13.44 19.21
N ASN A 137 3.60 12.76 20.23
CA ASN A 137 3.62 11.30 20.32
C ASN A 137 2.24 10.66 20.17
N THR A 138 1.18 11.43 19.93
CA THR A 138 -0.14 10.91 19.61
C THR A 138 -0.64 11.52 18.27
N LEU A 139 -1.10 10.66 17.38
CA LEU A 139 -1.76 11.01 16.12
C LEU A 139 -3.20 10.50 16.15
N ILE A 140 -4.14 11.37 15.82
CA ILE A 140 -5.55 11.00 15.61
C ILE A 140 -5.92 11.37 14.17
N VAL A 141 -6.41 10.42 13.39
CA VAL A 141 -6.83 10.63 11.99
C VAL A 141 -8.34 10.42 11.88
N PHE A 142 -9.06 11.48 11.54
CA PHE A 142 -10.51 11.43 11.32
C PHE A 142 -10.82 10.94 9.89
N ASP A 143 -11.83 10.05 9.74
CA ASP A 143 -12.21 9.45 8.45
C ASP A 143 -11.00 8.75 7.75
N ALA A 144 -10.26 7.93 8.48
CA ALA A 144 -9.05 7.26 8.01
C ALA A 144 -9.29 6.35 6.79
N ASP A 145 -10.51 5.87 6.58
CA ASP A 145 -10.93 5.09 5.41
C ASP A 145 -10.80 5.84 4.06
N ARG A 146 -10.65 7.18 4.09
CA ARG A 146 -10.47 8.01 2.91
C ARG A 146 -9.04 8.14 2.42
N PHE A 147 -8.08 7.70 3.23
CA PHE A 147 -6.65 7.80 2.92
C PHE A 147 -6.11 6.54 2.25
N GLY A 148 -5.12 6.70 1.37
CA GLY A 148 -4.33 5.59 0.84
C GLY A 148 -3.44 4.97 1.91
N LEU A 149 -3.03 3.69 1.72
CA LEU A 149 -2.19 2.99 2.69
C LEU A 149 -0.85 3.68 2.90
N SER A 150 -0.21 4.14 1.82
CA SER A 150 1.06 4.89 1.88
C SER A 150 0.90 6.20 2.66
N GLN A 151 -0.22 6.92 2.50
CA GLN A 151 -0.51 8.14 3.26
C GLN A 151 -0.69 7.85 4.76
N LEU A 152 -1.47 6.83 5.11
CA LEU A 152 -1.65 6.42 6.50
C LEU A 152 -0.30 6.06 7.15
N TYR A 153 0.58 5.39 6.41
CA TYR A 153 1.91 5.05 6.88
C TYR A 153 2.79 6.29 7.09
N GLN A 154 2.78 7.24 6.15
CA GLN A 154 3.52 8.50 6.27
C GLN A 154 3.02 9.33 7.47
N LEU A 155 1.69 9.42 7.64
CA LEU A 155 1.07 10.09 8.77
C LEU A 155 1.47 9.45 10.10
N ARG A 156 1.43 8.11 10.19
CA ARG A 156 1.89 7.38 11.37
C ARG A 156 3.36 7.68 11.70
N GLY A 157 4.19 7.81 10.67
CA GLY A 157 5.61 8.17 10.81
C GLY A 157 5.87 9.59 11.33
N ARG A 158 4.85 10.43 11.50
CA ARG A 158 4.98 11.77 12.09
C ARG A 158 5.06 11.74 13.61
N VAL A 159 4.65 10.65 14.23
CA VAL A 159 4.79 10.43 15.68
C VAL A 159 5.78 9.31 15.97
N GLY A 160 6.21 9.20 17.24
CA GLY A 160 7.20 8.19 17.66
C GLY A 160 8.62 8.52 17.21
N ARG A 161 9.02 9.78 17.34
CA ARG A 161 10.37 10.25 17.03
C ARG A 161 11.22 10.51 18.28
N SER A 162 10.71 10.10 19.42
CA SER A 162 11.37 10.15 20.72
C SER A 162 11.42 8.76 21.36
N ASN A 163 12.07 8.64 22.49
CA ASN A 163 12.13 7.42 23.31
C ASN A 163 10.83 7.13 24.09
N ARG A 164 9.75 7.86 23.81
CA ARG A 164 8.43 7.67 24.43
C ARG A 164 7.52 6.83 23.53
N GLN A 165 6.70 6.00 24.16
CA GLN A 165 5.68 5.24 23.43
C GLN A 165 4.71 6.18 22.71
N ALA A 166 4.61 6.03 21.39
CA ALA A 166 3.68 6.79 20.55
C ALA A 166 2.44 5.98 20.19
N TYR A 167 1.35 6.70 19.92
CA TYR A 167 0.05 6.14 19.57
C TYR A 167 -0.49 6.77 18.30
N ALA A 168 -1.10 5.94 17.44
CA ALA A 168 -1.83 6.38 16.26
C ALA A 168 -3.25 5.81 16.28
N TYR A 169 -4.24 6.69 16.28
CA TYR A 169 -5.66 6.35 16.23
C TYR A 169 -6.20 6.67 14.84
N PHE A 170 -6.48 5.65 14.05
CA PHE A 170 -7.16 5.78 12.78
C PHE A 170 -8.64 5.56 13.00
N THR A 171 -9.42 6.66 12.95
CA THR A 171 -10.84 6.59 13.25
C THR A 171 -11.70 6.49 11.99
N VAL A 172 -12.75 5.71 12.07
CA VAL A 172 -13.78 5.57 11.03
C VAL A 172 -15.11 6.02 11.63
N ARG A 173 -16.04 6.49 10.79
CA ARG A 173 -17.36 6.90 11.31
C ARG A 173 -18.12 5.69 11.82
N PRO A 174 -18.81 5.82 12.98
CA PRO A 174 -19.77 4.84 13.40
C PRO A 174 -20.84 4.65 12.30
N ASP A 175 -21.38 3.46 12.20
CA ASP A 175 -22.44 3.09 11.25
C ASP A 175 -22.07 3.21 9.76
N LYS A 176 -20.81 3.51 9.41
CA LYS A 176 -20.35 3.53 8.03
C LYS A 176 -19.90 2.15 7.59
N MET A 177 -20.61 1.55 6.65
CA MET A 177 -20.09 0.38 5.95
C MET A 177 -18.81 0.75 5.19
N LEU A 178 -17.69 0.18 5.62
CA LEU A 178 -16.42 0.34 4.92
C LEU A 178 -16.46 -0.44 3.61
N SER A 179 -15.86 0.10 2.57
CA SER A 179 -15.57 -0.71 1.39
C SER A 179 -14.51 -1.76 1.76
N GLU A 180 -14.57 -2.93 1.16
CA GLU A 180 -13.57 -4.00 1.33
C GLU A 180 -12.14 -3.48 1.18
N THR A 181 -11.94 -2.58 0.22
CA THR A 181 -10.65 -1.89 -0.03
C THR A 181 -10.21 -1.01 1.15
N ALA A 182 -11.13 -0.31 1.80
CA ALA A 182 -10.81 0.53 2.96
C ALA A 182 -10.49 -0.34 4.18
N GLU A 183 -11.24 -1.41 4.39
CA GLU A 183 -11.03 -2.37 5.46
C GLU A 183 -9.65 -3.05 5.34
N GLN A 184 -9.30 -3.53 4.14
CA GLN A 184 -7.99 -4.13 3.87
C GLN A 184 -6.83 -3.17 4.15
N ARG A 185 -6.96 -1.87 3.77
CA ARG A 185 -5.94 -0.85 4.07
C ARG A 185 -5.79 -0.59 5.56
N LEU A 186 -6.91 -0.48 6.26
CA LEU A 186 -6.91 -0.25 7.71
C LEU A 186 -6.38 -1.46 8.49
N ASN A 187 -6.68 -2.68 8.04
CA ASN A 187 -6.07 -3.88 8.59
C ASN A 187 -4.57 -3.92 8.34
N ALA A 188 -4.13 -3.58 7.12
CA ALA A 188 -2.71 -3.54 6.78
C ALA A 188 -1.93 -2.55 7.66
N ILE A 189 -2.45 -1.32 7.88
CA ILE A 189 -1.75 -0.33 8.73
C ILE A 189 -1.68 -0.78 10.21
N ARG A 190 -2.63 -1.59 10.67
CA ARG A 190 -2.62 -2.20 12.00
C ARG A 190 -1.59 -3.32 12.12
N GLU A 191 -1.44 -4.15 11.09
CA GLU A 191 -0.52 -5.28 11.06
C GLU A 191 0.93 -4.85 10.87
N PHE A 192 1.19 -3.86 10.01
CA PHE A 192 2.53 -3.38 9.71
C PHE A 192 3.03 -2.39 10.78
N THR A 193 3.25 -2.88 12.00
CA THR A 193 3.76 -2.06 13.12
C THR A 193 5.28 -1.99 13.18
N GLU A 194 5.99 -2.89 12.51
CA GLU A 194 7.45 -2.97 12.54
C GLU A 194 8.12 -1.83 11.77
N PHE A 195 9.35 -1.52 12.18
CA PHE A 195 10.22 -0.60 11.44
C PHE A 195 10.57 -1.22 10.07
N GLY A 196 10.72 -0.36 9.05
CA GLY A 196 11.01 -0.84 7.68
C GLY A 196 9.80 -1.37 6.90
N ALA A 197 8.61 -1.42 7.52
CA ALA A 197 7.39 -1.86 6.84
C ALA A 197 6.99 -1.00 5.62
N GLY A 198 7.56 0.21 5.47
CA GLY A 198 7.29 1.11 4.36
C GLY A 198 7.52 0.50 2.98
N PHE A 199 8.59 -0.29 2.85
CA PHE A 199 8.87 -1.01 1.61
C PHE A 199 7.79 -2.06 1.31
N ARG A 200 7.39 -2.86 2.31
CA ARG A 200 6.32 -3.86 2.17
C ARG A 200 4.97 -3.22 1.84
N ILE A 201 4.69 -2.05 2.42
CA ILE A 201 3.49 -1.27 2.13
C ILE A 201 3.51 -0.75 0.70
N ALA A 202 4.63 -0.20 0.25
CA ALA A 202 4.77 0.29 -1.12
C ALA A 202 4.68 -0.85 -2.15
N MET A 203 5.25 -2.00 -1.85
CA MET A 203 5.09 -3.21 -2.67
C MET A 203 3.63 -3.63 -2.74
N ARG A 204 2.91 -3.62 -1.62
CA ARG A 204 1.47 -3.96 -1.58
C ARG A 204 0.59 -2.94 -2.33
N ASP A 205 0.95 -1.67 -2.34
CA ASP A 205 0.24 -0.62 -3.11
C ASP A 205 0.51 -0.73 -4.63
N LEU A 206 1.66 -1.30 -5.02
CA LEU A 206 2.03 -1.55 -6.43
C LEU A 206 1.52 -2.89 -6.94
N GLU A 207 1.22 -3.82 -6.05
CA GLU A 207 0.80 -5.16 -6.43
C GLU A 207 -0.60 -5.16 -7.04
N THR A 208 -0.71 -5.84 -8.18
CA THR A 208 -2.00 -6.24 -8.75
C THR A 208 -2.78 -7.04 -7.71
N ARG A 209 -3.96 -6.58 -7.34
CA ARG A 209 -4.84 -7.30 -6.43
C ARG A 209 -5.42 -8.52 -7.12
N VAL A 210 -5.19 -9.68 -6.55
CA VAL A 210 -5.76 -10.95 -7.01
C VAL A 210 -6.78 -11.41 -5.98
N ASP A 211 -8.06 -11.33 -6.32
CA ASP A 211 -9.19 -11.77 -5.49
C ASP A 211 -9.78 -13.07 -6.06
N LEU A 212 -9.23 -14.16 -5.57
CA LEU A 212 -9.59 -15.53 -5.90
C LEU A 212 -9.79 -16.31 -4.60
N LYS A 213 -10.89 -17.06 -4.51
CA LYS A 213 -11.18 -17.94 -3.36
C LYS A 213 -10.46 -19.28 -3.51
N VAL A 214 -9.14 -19.25 -3.63
CA VAL A 214 -8.29 -20.43 -3.74
C VAL A 214 -7.40 -20.52 -2.51
N ASP A 215 -7.40 -21.68 -1.84
CA ASP A 215 -6.49 -21.92 -0.73
C ASP A 215 -5.05 -21.94 -1.24
N ALA A 216 -4.25 -20.98 -0.82
CA ALA A 216 -2.89 -20.74 -1.30
C ALA A 216 -2.01 -20.25 -0.14
N TYR A 217 -1.22 -21.14 0.43
CA TYR A 217 -0.33 -20.86 1.55
C TYR A 217 0.80 -21.90 1.65
N LEU A 218 1.81 -21.62 2.46
CA LEU A 218 2.86 -22.58 2.83
C LEU A 218 2.44 -23.29 4.14
N PRO A 219 2.05 -24.56 4.08
CA PRO A 219 1.65 -25.31 5.27
C PRO A 219 2.79 -25.44 6.29
N GLY A 220 2.45 -25.40 7.58
CA GLY A 220 3.42 -25.50 8.66
C GLY A 220 4.03 -26.90 8.80
N ASP A 221 3.38 -27.94 8.28
CA ASP A 221 3.88 -29.30 8.17
C ASP A 221 4.81 -29.49 6.97
N TYR A 222 4.65 -28.71 5.92
CA TYR A 222 5.53 -28.68 4.74
C TYR A 222 6.82 -27.87 5.01
N VAL A 223 6.69 -26.61 5.47
CA VAL A 223 7.83 -25.80 5.91
C VAL A 223 7.72 -25.54 7.40
N ARG A 224 8.37 -26.38 8.22
CA ARG A 224 8.22 -26.38 9.68
C ARG A 224 8.83 -25.15 10.34
N ASP A 225 10.00 -24.74 9.89
CA ASP A 225 10.69 -23.56 10.43
C ASP A 225 10.02 -22.27 9.98
N GLU A 226 9.65 -21.44 10.95
CA GLU A 226 8.90 -20.19 10.69
C GLU A 226 9.73 -19.15 9.93
N LYS A 227 11.04 -19.08 10.18
CA LYS A 227 11.95 -18.14 9.50
C LYS A 227 12.11 -18.55 8.04
N GLN A 228 12.32 -19.85 7.77
CA GLN A 228 12.41 -20.39 6.42
C GLN A 228 11.09 -20.20 5.65
N ARG A 229 9.95 -20.43 6.32
CA ARG A 229 8.63 -20.20 5.74
C ARG A 229 8.43 -18.73 5.36
N MET A 230 8.84 -17.80 6.22
CA MET A 230 8.77 -16.37 5.93
C MET A 230 9.72 -15.96 4.79
N GLU A 231 10.91 -16.53 4.71
CA GLU A 231 11.85 -16.32 3.62
C GLU A 231 11.26 -16.80 2.28
N MET A 232 10.67 -17.99 2.26
CA MET A 232 10.00 -18.52 1.05
C MET A 232 8.81 -17.66 0.62
N TYR A 233 8.00 -17.14 1.56
CA TYR A 233 6.95 -16.17 1.23
C TYR A 233 7.50 -14.91 0.57
N LYS A 234 8.63 -14.36 1.07
CA LYS A 234 9.28 -13.19 0.47
C LYS A 234 9.76 -13.49 -0.95
N ARG A 235 10.36 -14.64 -1.20
CA ARG A 235 10.82 -15.04 -2.54
C ARG A 235 9.66 -15.26 -3.50
N ILE A 236 8.60 -15.95 -3.07
CA ILE A 236 7.38 -16.14 -3.87
C ILE A 236 6.72 -14.81 -4.19
N ALA A 237 6.67 -13.87 -3.23
CA ALA A 237 6.13 -12.54 -3.46
C ALA A 237 6.96 -11.71 -4.46
N ALA A 238 8.27 -11.93 -4.53
CA ALA A 238 9.18 -11.25 -5.45
C ALA A 238 9.24 -11.89 -6.86
N LEU A 239 8.50 -12.97 -7.10
CA LEU A 239 8.45 -13.66 -8.38
C LEU A 239 8.02 -12.72 -9.51
N SER A 240 8.83 -12.60 -10.55
CA SER A 240 8.61 -11.70 -11.68
C SER A 240 8.70 -12.38 -13.05
N THR A 241 9.46 -13.46 -13.16
CA THR A 241 9.71 -14.21 -14.40
C THR A 241 9.35 -15.69 -14.26
N ASP A 242 9.31 -16.38 -15.39
CA ASP A 242 9.15 -17.86 -15.40
C ASP A 242 10.36 -18.56 -14.79
N ALA A 243 11.57 -18.03 -15.03
CA ALA A 243 12.80 -18.57 -14.45
C ALA A 243 12.77 -18.47 -12.92
N ASP A 244 12.31 -17.32 -12.35
CA ASP A 244 12.14 -17.18 -10.89
C ASP A 244 11.20 -18.25 -10.33
N ARG A 245 10.13 -18.57 -11.06
CA ARG A 245 9.18 -19.60 -10.66
C ARG A 245 9.84 -21.00 -10.64
N GLU A 246 10.59 -21.33 -11.68
CA GLU A 246 11.31 -22.62 -11.78
C GLU A 246 12.32 -22.73 -10.64
N ASP A 247 13.16 -21.71 -10.43
CA ASP A 247 14.15 -21.67 -9.35
C ASP A 247 13.52 -21.83 -7.95
N ILE A 248 12.39 -21.14 -7.70
CA ILE A 248 11.67 -21.26 -6.42
C ILE A 248 11.06 -22.66 -6.25
N THR A 249 10.50 -23.22 -7.34
CA THR A 249 9.90 -24.54 -7.30
C THR A 249 10.97 -25.61 -7.03
N ASP A 250 12.10 -25.54 -7.72
CA ASP A 250 13.22 -26.45 -7.55
C ASP A 250 13.78 -26.39 -6.12
N GLU A 251 13.93 -25.18 -5.56
CA GLU A 251 14.36 -25.01 -4.17
C GLU A 251 13.34 -25.58 -3.18
N LEU A 252 12.04 -25.38 -3.41
CA LEU A 252 10.99 -25.93 -2.55
C LEU A 252 11.04 -27.47 -2.55
N VAL A 253 11.18 -28.06 -3.74
CA VAL A 253 11.27 -29.51 -3.89
C VAL A 253 12.56 -30.06 -3.26
N ASP A 254 13.70 -29.42 -3.49
CA ASP A 254 14.99 -29.85 -2.96
C ASP A 254 15.06 -29.79 -1.43
N ARG A 255 14.47 -28.74 -0.81
CA ARG A 255 14.53 -28.53 0.64
C ARG A 255 13.42 -29.21 1.43
N PHE A 256 12.24 -29.32 0.86
CA PHE A 256 11.03 -29.71 1.59
C PHE A 256 10.25 -30.86 0.94
N GLY A 257 10.67 -31.35 -0.22
CA GLY A 257 9.99 -32.39 -0.98
C GLY A 257 8.90 -31.87 -1.93
N ASP A 258 8.12 -32.77 -2.50
CA ASP A 258 7.09 -32.42 -3.50
C ASP A 258 6.12 -31.34 -2.99
N THR A 259 5.83 -30.38 -3.86
CA THR A 259 4.98 -29.24 -3.50
C THR A 259 3.51 -29.67 -3.31
N PRO A 260 2.91 -29.38 -2.15
CA PRO A 260 1.47 -29.57 -1.97
C PRO A 260 0.65 -28.71 -2.92
N ALA A 261 -0.55 -29.17 -3.25
CA ALA A 261 -1.45 -28.44 -4.15
C ALA A 261 -1.75 -26.98 -3.75
N VAL A 262 -1.74 -26.66 -2.45
CA VAL A 262 -1.93 -25.28 -1.93
C VAL A 262 -0.70 -24.40 -2.16
N VAL A 263 0.49 -25.00 -2.24
CA VAL A 263 1.75 -24.32 -2.57
C VAL A 263 1.81 -24.01 -4.06
N ASP A 264 1.41 -24.97 -4.91
CA ASP A 264 1.30 -24.73 -6.35
C ASP A 264 0.32 -23.60 -6.66
N ALA A 265 -0.82 -23.56 -5.96
CA ALA A 265 -1.78 -22.47 -6.09
C ALA A 265 -1.18 -21.11 -5.68
N LEU A 266 -0.34 -21.08 -4.64
CA LEU A 266 0.36 -19.88 -4.20
C LEU A 266 1.35 -19.38 -5.29
N LEU A 267 2.10 -20.30 -5.91
CA LEU A 267 2.99 -20.00 -7.03
C LEU A 267 2.21 -19.51 -8.26
N ASP A 268 1.08 -20.14 -8.59
CA ASP A 268 0.20 -19.74 -9.69
C ASP A 268 -0.37 -18.31 -9.46
N ILE A 269 -0.78 -17.98 -8.24
CA ILE A 269 -1.25 -16.63 -7.89
C ILE A 269 -0.12 -15.61 -8.02
N ALA A 270 1.09 -15.93 -7.55
CA ALA A 270 2.24 -15.04 -7.66
C ALA A 270 2.60 -14.79 -9.13
N GLN A 271 2.60 -15.82 -9.97
CA GLN A 271 2.86 -15.70 -11.40
C GLN A 271 1.76 -14.92 -12.13
N LEU A 272 0.47 -15.19 -11.83
CA LEU A 272 -0.64 -14.44 -12.38
C LEU A 272 -0.50 -12.94 -12.08
N ARG A 273 -0.13 -12.60 -10.83
CA ARG A 273 0.10 -11.22 -10.39
C ARG A 273 1.26 -10.57 -11.15
N ALA A 274 2.39 -11.25 -11.30
CA ALA A 274 3.55 -10.76 -12.04
C ALA A 274 3.19 -10.45 -13.51
N LEU A 275 2.51 -11.36 -14.18
CA LEU A 275 2.06 -11.19 -15.57
C LEU A 275 1.03 -10.06 -15.70
N ALA A 276 0.06 -10.00 -14.79
CA ALA A 276 -0.96 -8.96 -14.75
C ALA A 276 -0.33 -7.57 -14.54
N ASN A 277 0.65 -7.47 -13.65
CA ASN A 277 1.38 -6.22 -13.40
C ASN A 277 2.14 -5.72 -14.64
N ARG A 278 2.80 -6.61 -15.40
CA ARG A 278 3.47 -6.29 -16.68
C ARG A 278 2.53 -5.70 -17.71
N LEU A 279 1.25 -6.07 -17.68
CA LEU A 279 0.20 -5.58 -18.59
C LEU A 279 -0.55 -4.36 -18.04
N GLY A 280 -0.14 -3.80 -16.90
CA GLY A 280 -0.81 -2.66 -16.28
C GLY A 280 -2.18 -3.00 -15.70
N VAL A 281 -2.40 -4.26 -15.31
CA VAL A 281 -3.61 -4.69 -14.61
C VAL A 281 -3.50 -4.33 -13.14
N SER A 282 -4.48 -3.60 -12.61
CA SER A 282 -4.53 -3.18 -11.19
C SER A 282 -5.28 -4.17 -10.30
N GLN A 283 -6.20 -4.95 -10.88
CA GLN A 283 -7.03 -5.88 -10.14
C GLN A 283 -7.45 -7.08 -10.99
N VAL A 284 -7.37 -8.27 -10.39
CA VAL A 284 -7.89 -9.54 -10.96
C VAL A 284 -8.97 -10.06 -10.03
N LEU A 285 -10.17 -10.29 -10.57
CA LEU A 285 -11.34 -10.75 -9.84
C LEU A 285 -11.92 -11.98 -10.52
N TYR A 286 -12.27 -13.01 -9.76
CA TYR A 286 -13.07 -14.13 -10.27
C TYR A 286 -14.51 -14.03 -9.77
N ARG A 287 -15.45 -14.14 -10.69
CA ARG A 287 -16.87 -14.27 -10.37
C ARG A 287 -17.56 -15.15 -11.43
N THR A 288 -18.21 -16.20 -10.97
CA THR A 288 -19.12 -17.04 -11.74
C THR A 288 -18.57 -17.39 -13.15
N GLY A 289 -17.42 -18.09 -13.21
CA GLY A 289 -16.79 -18.52 -14.46
C GLY A 289 -16.16 -17.40 -15.30
N THR A 290 -15.95 -16.23 -14.70
CA THR A 290 -15.30 -15.10 -15.39
C THR A 290 -14.16 -14.55 -14.56
N LEU A 291 -12.97 -14.52 -15.13
CA LEU A 291 -11.81 -13.80 -14.58
C LEU A 291 -11.78 -12.42 -15.21
N THR A 292 -11.97 -11.40 -14.38
CA THR A 292 -11.99 -9.99 -14.77
C THR A 292 -10.68 -9.33 -14.35
N MET A 293 -9.93 -8.78 -15.30
CA MET A 293 -8.64 -8.12 -15.07
C MET A 293 -8.79 -6.65 -15.45
N ARG A 294 -8.84 -5.77 -14.42
CA ARG A 294 -9.03 -4.32 -14.60
C ARG A 294 -7.72 -3.65 -14.95
N LEU A 295 -7.70 -2.91 -16.03
CA LEU A 295 -6.52 -2.13 -16.44
C LEU A 295 -6.45 -0.80 -15.68
N ASP A 296 -5.25 -0.41 -15.25
CA ASP A 296 -4.99 0.95 -14.76
C ASP A 296 -4.63 1.85 -15.94
N SER A 297 -5.44 2.88 -16.17
CA SER A 297 -5.22 3.83 -17.28
C SER A 297 -3.87 4.55 -17.23
N ARG A 298 -3.19 4.55 -16.07
CA ARG A 298 -1.88 5.18 -15.87
C ARG A 298 -0.71 4.28 -16.25
N CYS A 299 -0.92 2.97 -16.29
CA CYS A 299 0.12 1.96 -16.49
C CYS A 299 -0.15 1.07 -17.71
N ALA A 300 -1.26 1.31 -18.45
CA ALA A 300 -1.60 0.51 -19.61
C ALA A 300 -0.50 0.61 -20.68
N PRO A 301 -0.16 -0.49 -21.36
CA PRO A 301 0.69 -0.47 -22.55
C PRO A 301 0.12 0.44 -23.65
N ASP A 302 0.96 0.80 -24.62
CA ASP A 302 0.45 1.47 -25.82
C ASP A 302 -0.78 0.73 -26.37
N LEU A 303 -1.88 1.46 -26.51
CA LEU A 303 -3.19 0.86 -26.82
C LEU A 303 -3.17 0.13 -28.18
N GLY A 304 -2.41 0.63 -29.15
CA GLY A 304 -2.28 0.01 -30.47
C GLY A 304 -1.58 -1.35 -30.39
N ILE A 305 -0.43 -1.42 -29.72
CA ILE A 305 0.30 -2.66 -29.49
C ILE A 305 -0.56 -3.66 -28.70
N PHE A 306 -1.25 -3.16 -27.67
CA PHE A 306 -2.07 -4.00 -26.81
C PHE A 306 -3.27 -4.62 -27.57
N LEU A 307 -3.98 -3.84 -28.37
CA LEU A 307 -5.10 -4.34 -29.18
C LEU A 307 -4.62 -5.32 -30.26
N GLN A 308 -3.48 -5.06 -30.88
CA GLN A 308 -2.88 -5.97 -31.84
C GLN A 308 -2.47 -7.30 -31.19
N ALA A 309 -1.81 -7.27 -30.02
CA ALA A 309 -1.47 -8.46 -29.27
C ALA A 309 -2.73 -9.25 -28.86
N LEU A 310 -3.77 -8.54 -28.39
CA LEU A 310 -5.03 -9.15 -27.98
C LEU A 310 -5.72 -9.90 -29.13
N SER A 311 -5.70 -9.36 -30.37
CA SER A 311 -6.28 -10.00 -31.54
C SER A 311 -5.61 -11.35 -31.89
N GLN A 312 -4.38 -11.59 -31.40
CA GLN A 312 -3.62 -12.82 -31.59
C GLN A 312 -3.81 -13.85 -30.46
N THR A 313 -4.68 -13.59 -29.48
CA THR A 313 -4.94 -14.49 -28.33
C THR A 313 -6.05 -15.52 -28.55
N ASP A 314 -6.37 -15.90 -29.79
CA ASP A 314 -7.38 -16.92 -30.15
C ASP A 314 -8.79 -16.59 -29.62
N GLY A 315 -9.11 -15.31 -29.39
CA GLY A 315 -10.42 -14.86 -28.94
C GLY A 315 -10.82 -15.23 -27.51
N ARG A 316 -9.91 -15.85 -26.73
CA ARG A 316 -10.17 -16.24 -25.34
C ARG A 316 -10.28 -15.05 -24.40
N LEU A 317 -9.56 -13.97 -24.68
CA LEU A 317 -9.67 -12.70 -23.97
C LEU A 317 -10.54 -11.73 -24.72
N SER A 318 -11.45 -11.08 -24.03
CA SER A 318 -12.27 -9.99 -24.56
C SER A 318 -12.04 -8.71 -23.77
N LEU A 319 -12.00 -7.56 -24.46
CA LEU A 319 -11.89 -6.26 -23.82
C LEU A 319 -13.29 -5.74 -23.53
N SER A 320 -13.55 -5.32 -22.30
CA SER A 320 -14.78 -4.64 -21.91
C SER A 320 -14.49 -3.17 -21.61
N ALA A 321 -15.23 -2.28 -22.29
CA ALA A 321 -15.23 -0.84 -22.06
C ALA A 321 -16.51 -0.36 -21.36
N LYS A 322 -17.40 -1.27 -20.93
CA LYS A 322 -18.57 -0.94 -20.11
C LYS A 322 -18.11 -0.73 -18.67
N GLY A 323 -17.80 0.51 -18.29
CA GLY A 323 -17.20 0.88 -17.02
C GLY A 323 -15.68 0.96 -17.09
N PRO A 324 -14.93 0.66 -16.01
CA PRO A 324 -13.47 0.60 -16.06
C PRO A 324 -13.00 -0.44 -17.09
N THR A 325 -12.03 -0.06 -17.93
CA THR A 325 -11.49 -0.95 -18.96
C THR A 325 -10.95 -2.24 -18.33
N ALA A 326 -11.39 -3.39 -18.81
CA ALA A 326 -11.00 -4.68 -18.27
C ALA A 326 -10.87 -5.75 -19.36
N LEU A 327 -9.91 -6.66 -19.18
CA LEU A 327 -9.83 -7.91 -19.89
C LEU A 327 -10.71 -8.96 -19.20
N LEU A 328 -11.45 -9.72 -19.99
CA LEU A 328 -12.33 -10.77 -19.51
C LEU A 328 -11.91 -12.10 -20.11
N LEU A 329 -11.60 -13.07 -19.25
CA LEU A 329 -11.45 -14.48 -19.59
C LEU A 329 -12.71 -15.21 -19.08
N ARG A 330 -13.47 -15.82 -19.98
CA ARG A 330 -14.74 -16.48 -19.65
C ARG A 330 -14.67 -17.96 -19.98
N ASP A 331 -14.92 -18.76 -18.96
CA ASP A 331 -15.15 -20.20 -19.10
C ASP A 331 -15.97 -20.70 -17.91
N ALA A 332 -17.26 -20.88 -18.12
CA ALA A 332 -18.17 -21.33 -17.06
C ALA A 332 -17.99 -22.80 -16.68
N SER A 333 -17.22 -23.57 -17.43
CA SER A 333 -16.94 -24.97 -17.15
C SER A 333 -15.77 -25.18 -16.20
N LEU A 334 -14.92 -24.16 -16.02
CA LEU A 334 -13.73 -24.25 -15.18
C LEU A 334 -14.02 -23.89 -13.73
N ALA A 335 -13.51 -24.72 -12.83
CA ALA A 335 -13.42 -24.38 -11.41
C ALA A 335 -12.42 -23.22 -11.21
N GLU A 336 -12.53 -22.51 -10.08
CA GLU A 336 -11.74 -21.30 -9.80
C GLU A 336 -10.22 -21.54 -9.89
N ARG A 337 -9.75 -22.69 -9.44
CA ARG A 337 -8.34 -23.10 -9.52
C ARG A 337 -7.87 -23.34 -10.95
N ASP A 338 -8.71 -23.99 -11.77
CA ASP A 338 -8.38 -24.23 -13.17
C ASP A 338 -8.43 -22.93 -13.98
N MET A 339 -9.35 -22.02 -13.63
CA MET A 339 -9.41 -20.67 -14.18
C MET A 339 -8.15 -19.85 -13.84
N LEU A 340 -7.60 -20.02 -12.62
CA LEU A 340 -6.33 -19.39 -12.24
C LEU A 340 -5.20 -19.85 -13.18
N ARG A 341 -5.05 -21.16 -13.38
CA ARG A 341 -4.03 -21.73 -14.28
C ARG A 341 -4.22 -21.31 -15.73
N GLU A 342 -5.45 -21.28 -16.19
CA GLU A 342 -5.77 -20.80 -17.53
C GLU A 342 -5.49 -19.31 -17.68
N GLY A 343 -5.78 -18.50 -16.66
CA GLY A 343 -5.41 -17.09 -16.59
C GLY A 343 -3.90 -16.87 -16.74
N VAL A 344 -3.08 -17.65 -16.04
CA VAL A 344 -1.62 -17.60 -16.16
C VAL A 344 -1.19 -17.90 -17.60
N LYS A 345 -1.69 -18.98 -18.22
CA LYS A 345 -1.34 -19.36 -19.60
C LYS A 345 -1.68 -18.26 -20.62
N VAL A 346 -2.89 -17.71 -20.51
CA VAL A 346 -3.38 -16.71 -21.47
C VAL A 346 -2.63 -15.40 -21.30
N LEU A 347 -2.38 -14.94 -20.06
CA LEU A 347 -1.58 -13.74 -19.81
C LEU A 347 -0.11 -13.92 -20.24
N LYS A 348 0.47 -15.09 -20.04
CA LYS A 348 1.83 -15.41 -20.53
C LYS A 348 1.92 -15.24 -22.04
N LYS A 349 0.96 -15.80 -22.78
CA LYS A 349 0.88 -15.63 -24.25
C LYS A 349 0.75 -14.17 -24.63
N LEU A 350 -0.14 -13.41 -23.97
CA LEU A 350 -0.36 -11.99 -24.25
C LEU A 350 0.89 -11.15 -23.95
N CYS A 351 1.60 -11.38 -22.83
CA CYS A 351 2.86 -10.70 -22.51
C CYS A 351 3.91 -10.94 -23.60
N GLY A 352 4.11 -12.19 -24.02
CA GLY A 352 5.07 -12.51 -25.07
C GLY A 352 4.75 -11.82 -26.41
N GLN A 353 3.47 -11.69 -26.78
CA GLN A 353 3.04 -10.97 -27.97
C GLN A 353 3.28 -9.47 -27.86
N VAL A 354 3.02 -8.86 -26.71
CA VAL A 354 3.29 -7.44 -26.44
C VAL A 354 4.78 -7.15 -26.55
N ASP A 355 5.63 -8.00 -25.98
CA ASP A 355 7.09 -7.83 -26.03
C ASP A 355 7.62 -7.95 -27.46
N ALA A 356 7.19 -8.97 -28.23
CA ALA A 356 7.58 -9.15 -29.62
C ALA A 356 7.17 -7.96 -30.51
N LEU A 357 5.99 -7.38 -30.28
CA LEU A 357 5.53 -6.20 -31.02
C LEU A 357 6.32 -4.93 -30.65
N ARG A 358 6.73 -4.77 -29.39
CA ARG A 358 7.59 -3.67 -28.94
C ARG A 358 8.98 -3.73 -29.57
N GLU A 359 9.59 -4.91 -29.59
CA GLU A 359 10.88 -5.14 -30.22
C GLU A 359 10.83 -4.85 -31.73
N ALA A 360 9.79 -5.30 -32.41
CA ALA A 360 9.57 -5.04 -33.83
C ALA A 360 9.38 -3.56 -34.17
N GLN A 361 8.81 -2.76 -33.26
CA GLN A 361 8.69 -1.30 -33.43
C GLN A 361 10.03 -0.58 -33.15
N SER A 362 10.75 -0.99 -32.11
CA SER A 362 12.07 -0.42 -31.77
C SER A 362 13.13 -0.69 -32.84
N SER A 363 13.00 -1.77 -33.61
CA SER A 363 13.89 -2.11 -34.71
C SER A 363 13.58 -1.34 -36.02
N LYS A 364 12.46 -0.62 -36.06
CA LYS A 364 12.04 0.17 -37.22
C LYS A 364 12.21 1.69 -37.04
N ALA A 365 12.54 2.13 -35.81
CA ALA A 365 12.82 3.52 -35.45
C ALA A 365 14.34 3.77 -35.38
#